data_4b7e5ae021186468926db9ef70e933a7
#
_entry.id   4b7e5ae021186468926db9ef70e933a7
#
_cell.length_a   1.000
_cell.length_b   1.000
_cell.length_c   1.000
_cell.angle_alpha   90.00
_cell.angle_beta   90.00
_cell.angle_gamma   90.00
#
_symmetry.space_group_name_H-M   'P 1'
#
loop_
_entity.id
_entity.type
_entity.pdbx_description
1 polymer ?
#
loop_
_entity_poly.entity_id
_entity_poly.type
_entity_poly.pdbx_seq_one_letter_code
_entity_poly.pdbx_strand_id
1 'polypeptide(L)'
;VTTPATNPNKALWEKGDFTQVAASMRESGEALVRAIGVSPGLKVLDLGCGDGTTALPSAQLGADVLGVDIARNLVEAGNRRAAAAGLKNLRFQEGDASDLSPLENGSFDLVVSIFGAMFAPKPFDVAREMVRVTRRGGRIVMGNWIPGDPTLVAQILKISAAYTPPPPEGFISPVTWGVEANVKERFGAAGVAEGDIRCERDTYTFHFAGTPPQFVDTFRRFYGPTMNAFDAAEKNGKADALRQELEALFTAQNQSTEAGRTKIPATFLRVTVSVR
;
A
#
# COMPACT_ATOMS: atom_id res chain seq x y z
N VAL A 1 5.43 -9.53 32.30
CA VAL A 1 5.85 -9.39 30.89
C VAL A 1 4.56 -9.28 30.08
N THR A 2 4.12 -8.07 29.78
CA THR A 2 2.97 -7.84 28.90
C THR A 2 3.39 -8.20 27.48
N THR A 3 2.78 -9.23 26.91
CA THR A 3 2.92 -9.56 25.48
C THR A 3 2.53 -8.30 24.70
N PRO A 4 3.36 -7.80 23.76
CA PRO A 4 2.98 -6.68 22.94
C PRO A 4 1.66 -7.02 22.23
N ALA A 5 0.70 -6.10 22.27
CA ALA A 5 -0.57 -6.29 21.55
C ALA A 5 -0.22 -6.46 20.06
N THR A 6 -0.49 -7.65 19.52
CA THR A 6 -0.23 -7.95 18.12
C THR A 6 -1.06 -7.01 17.26
N ASN A 7 -0.40 -6.30 16.33
CA ASN A 7 -1.09 -5.43 15.37
C ASN A 7 -2.12 -6.27 14.58
N PRO A 8 -3.42 -5.96 14.65
CA PRO A 8 -4.46 -6.78 14.03
C PRO A 8 -4.33 -6.87 12.50
N ASN A 9 -3.59 -5.94 11.87
CA ASN A 9 -3.34 -5.97 10.43
C ASN A 9 -2.39 -7.09 10.00
N LYS A 10 -1.53 -7.60 10.91
CA LYS A 10 -0.65 -8.73 10.55
C LYS A 10 -1.47 -9.93 10.06
N ALA A 11 -2.45 -10.36 10.84
CA ALA A 11 -3.31 -11.48 10.48
C ALA A 11 -4.12 -11.21 9.20
N LEU A 12 -4.53 -9.95 8.96
CA LEU A 12 -5.25 -9.57 7.75
C LEU A 12 -4.38 -9.75 6.50
N TRP A 13 -3.12 -9.29 6.54
CA TRP A 13 -2.23 -9.33 5.38
C TRP A 13 -1.55 -10.70 5.18
N GLU A 14 -1.47 -11.51 6.24
CA GLU A 14 -1.02 -12.90 6.17
C GLU A 14 -2.12 -13.90 5.75
N LYS A 15 -3.40 -13.47 5.75
CA LYS A 15 -4.56 -14.33 5.43
C LYS A 15 -4.56 -14.82 3.98
N GLY A 16 -4.12 -13.96 3.06
CA GLY A 16 -4.07 -14.28 1.64
C GLY A 16 -2.66 -14.19 1.07
N ASP A 17 -2.54 -14.48 -0.21
CA ASP A 17 -1.31 -14.25 -0.97
C ASP A 17 -1.43 -12.98 -1.80
N PHE A 18 -1.18 -11.84 -1.16
CA PHE A 18 -1.26 -10.54 -1.83
C PHE A 18 -0.32 -10.42 -3.04
N THR A 19 0.70 -11.28 -3.17
CA THR A 19 1.60 -11.27 -4.34
C THR A 19 0.85 -11.45 -5.66
N GLN A 20 -0.30 -12.15 -5.64
CA GLN A 20 -1.16 -12.38 -6.79
C GLN A 20 -1.87 -11.08 -7.26
N VAL A 21 -2.27 -10.23 -6.32
CA VAL A 21 -2.81 -8.90 -6.63
C VAL A 21 -1.68 -7.95 -7.00
N ALA A 22 -0.57 -7.98 -6.25
CA ALA A 22 0.60 -7.15 -6.50
C ALA A 22 1.19 -7.36 -7.91
N ALA A 23 1.06 -8.55 -8.49
CA ALA A 23 1.49 -8.82 -9.86
C ALA A 23 0.84 -7.87 -10.88
N SER A 24 -0.41 -7.47 -10.67
CA SER A 24 -1.13 -6.52 -11.54
C SER A 24 -0.66 -5.06 -11.37
N MET A 25 0.16 -4.79 -10.37
CA MET A 25 0.61 -3.44 -9.97
C MET A 25 2.04 -3.12 -10.42
N ARG A 26 2.79 -4.10 -10.94
CA ARG A 26 4.24 -3.98 -11.19
C ARG A 26 4.60 -2.84 -12.14
N GLU A 27 3.92 -2.76 -13.27
CA GLU A 27 4.20 -1.75 -14.30
C GLU A 27 4.03 -0.32 -13.74
N SER A 28 2.94 -0.07 -13.01
CA SER A 28 2.71 1.21 -12.36
C SER A 28 3.70 1.48 -11.23
N GLY A 29 4.14 0.45 -10.50
CA GLY A 29 5.19 0.57 -9.48
C GLY A 29 6.52 1.02 -10.08
N GLU A 30 6.94 0.43 -11.19
CA GLU A 30 8.14 0.84 -11.91
C GLU A 30 8.04 2.28 -12.45
N ALA A 31 6.90 2.64 -13.04
CA ALA A 31 6.67 4.00 -13.54
C ALA A 31 6.72 5.03 -12.41
N LEU A 32 6.10 4.73 -11.27
CA LEU A 32 6.11 5.60 -10.10
C LEU A 32 7.51 5.78 -9.53
N VAL A 33 8.32 4.71 -9.41
CA VAL A 33 9.70 4.78 -8.91
C VAL A 33 10.56 5.71 -9.76
N ARG A 34 10.40 5.66 -11.09
CA ARG A 34 11.06 6.61 -12.01
C ARG A 34 10.55 8.04 -11.81
N ALA A 35 9.23 8.22 -11.70
CA ALA A 35 8.60 9.53 -11.54
C ALA A 35 9.00 10.24 -10.24
N ILE A 36 9.17 9.49 -9.15
CA ILE A 36 9.65 10.05 -7.88
C ILE A 36 11.18 10.24 -7.84
N GLY A 37 11.90 9.92 -8.92
CA GLY A 37 13.33 10.21 -9.09
C GLY A 37 14.23 9.39 -8.16
N VAL A 38 13.98 8.10 -8.03
CA VAL A 38 14.95 7.17 -7.41
C VAL A 38 16.20 7.11 -8.31
N SER A 39 17.37 7.19 -7.69
CA SER A 39 18.65 7.21 -8.39
C SER A 39 19.71 6.36 -7.67
N PRO A 40 20.82 6.00 -8.35
CA PRO A 40 21.88 5.21 -7.75
C PRO A 40 22.43 5.87 -6.47
N GLY A 41 22.73 5.05 -5.49
CA GLY A 41 23.34 5.46 -4.22
C GLY A 41 22.39 6.02 -3.17
N LEU A 42 21.10 6.25 -3.49
CA LEU A 42 20.12 6.62 -2.47
C LEU A 42 19.89 5.45 -1.51
N LYS A 43 19.81 5.76 -0.21
CA LYS A 43 19.29 4.83 0.80
C LYS A 43 17.79 4.99 0.88
N VAL A 44 17.06 3.94 0.51
CA VAL A 44 15.59 3.95 0.40
C VAL A 44 14.99 2.99 1.42
N LEU A 45 14.01 3.46 2.19
CA LEU A 45 13.10 2.62 2.96
C LEU A 45 11.78 2.51 2.20
N ASP A 46 11.37 1.29 1.83
CA ASP A 46 10.03 0.99 1.33
C ASP A 46 9.19 0.41 2.48
N LEU A 47 8.23 1.19 2.97
CA LEU A 47 7.46 0.90 4.18
C LEU A 47 6.04 0.40 3.84
N GLY A 48 5.70 -0.80 4.33
CA GLY A 48 4.56 -1.57 3.86
C GLY A 48 4.81 -2.05 2.43
N CYS A 49 6.01 -2.60 2.21
CA CYS A 49 6.59 -2.87 0.88
C CYS A 49 5.95 -4.07 0.16
N GLY A 50 5.15 -4.87 0.86
CA GLY A 50 4.66 -6.13 0.31
C GLY A 50 5.82 -7.02 -0.16
N ASP A 51 5.69 -7.59 -1.34
CA ASP A 51 6.74 -8.39 -1.99
C ASP A 51 7.62 -7.55 -2.94
N GLY A 52 7.64 -6.22 -2.77
CA GLY A 52 8.59 -5.32 -3.42
C GLY A 52 8.15 -4.73 -4.76
N THR A 53 6.88 -4.35 -4.92
CA THR A 53 6.40 -3.64 -6.13
C THR A 53 7.15 -2.32 -6.36
N THR A 54 7.55 -1.64 -5.29
CA THR A 54 8.34 -0.40 -5.31
C THR A 54 9.81 -0.66 -5.01
N ALA A 55 10.11 -1.57 -4.07
CA ALA A 55 11.49 -1.86 -3.63
C ALA A 55 12.36 -2.46 -4.74
N LEU A 56 11.85 -3.44 -5.50
CA LEU A 56 12.64 -4.07 -6.57
C LEU A 56 13.08 -3.07 -7.65
N PRO A 57 12.18 -2.30 -8.29
CA PRO A 57 12.60 -1.33 -9.30
C PRO A 57 13.50 -0.23 -8.73
N SER A 58 13.34 0.14 -7.45
CA SER A 58 14.26 1.08 -6.80
C SER A 58 15.68 0.52 -6.72
N ALA A 59 15.83 -0.73 -6.31
CA ALA A 59 17.14 -1.40 -6.26
C ALA A 59 17.74 -1.63 -7.65
N GLN A 60 16.93 -1.93 -8.65
CA GLN A 60 17.36 -2.04 -10.05
C GLN A 60 17.92 -0.74 -10.61
N LEU A 61 17.42 0.41 -10.11
CA LEU A 61 17.97 1.74 -10.42
C LEU A 61 19.24 2.07 -9.63
N GLY A 62 19.75 1.15 -8.80
CA GLY A 62 21.00 1.30 -8.05
C GLY A 62 20.87 1.93 -6.67
N ALA A 63 19.66 2.08 -6.14
CA ALA A 63 19.47 2.47 -4.74
C ALA A 63 19.80 1.31 -3.79
N ASP A 64 20.23 1.63 -2.56
CA ASP A 64 20.34 0.67 -1.45
C ASP A 64 18.98 0.65 -0.72
N VAL A 65 18.26 -0.47 -0.81
CA VAL A 65 16.85 -0.53 -0.44
C VAL A 65 16.61 -1.49 0.73
N LEU A 66 15.91 -1.00 1.74
CA LEU A 66 15.30 -1.81 2.78
C LEU A 66 13.78 -1.81 2.60
N GLY A 67 13.19 -2.98 2.36
CA GLY A 67 11.75 -3.18 2.43
C GLY A 67 11.32 -3.61 3.83
N VAL A 68 10.31 -2.98 4.39
CA VAL A 68 9.72 -3.34 5.69
C VAL A 68 8.23 -3.59 5.52
N ASP A 69 7.77 -4.77 5.94
CA ASP A 69 6.35 -5.12 5.95
C ASP A 69 5.99 -5.90 7.20
N ILE A 70 4.74 -5.81 7.64
CA ILE A 70 4.26 -6.52 8.81
C ILE A 70 3.98 -8.00 8.52
N ALA A 71 3.72 -8.35 7.25
CA ALA A 71 3.36 -9.70 6.82
C ALA A 71 4.61 -10.51 6.45
N ARG A 72 4.89 -11.56 7.23
CA ARG A 72 6.05 -12.44 7.02
C ARG A 72 6.07 -13.08 5.63
N ASN A 73 4.94 -13.59 5.16
CA ASN A 73 4.81 -14.23 3.86
C ASN A 73 5.19 -13.28 2.70
N LEU A 74 4.90 -11.99 2.83
CA LEU A 74 5.25 -10.97 1.85
C LEU A 74 6.75 -10.64 1.90
N VAL A 75 7.32 -10.49 3.09
CA VAL A 75 8.77 -10.32 3.31
C VAL A 75 9.56 -11.48 2.70
N GLU A 76 9.13 -12.72 2.95
CA GLU A 76 9.77 -13.91 2.38
C GLU A 76 9.66 -13.93 0.85
N ALA A 77 8.48 -13.56 0.30
CA ALA A 77 8.29 -13.44 -1.14
C ALA A 77 9.20 -12.35 -1.75
N GLY A 78 9.32 -11.20 -1.10
CA GLY A 78 10.22 -10.12 -1.50
C GLY A 78 11.68 -10.55 -1.54
N ASN A 79 12.15 -11.24 -0.49
CA ASN A 79 13.52 -11.77 -0.44
C ASN A 79 13.78 -12.81 -1.54
N ARG A 80 12.80 -13.70 -1.82
CA ARG A 80 12.93 -14.64 -2.96
C ARG A 80 13.03 -13.90 -4.30
N ARG A 81 12.23 -12.84 -4.50
CA ARG A 81 12.27 -12.03 -5.72
C ARG A 81 13.61 -11.27 -5.86
N ALA A 82 14.11 -10.68 -4.78
CA ALA A 82 15.42 -10.01 -4.77
C ALA A 82 16.53 -10.98 -5.13
N ALA A 83 16.55 -12.17 -4.55
CA ALA A 83 17.51 -13.22 -4.86
C ALA A 83 17.41 -13.69 -6.32
N ALA A 84 16.20 -13.93 -6.83
CA ALA A 84 15.98 -14.33 -8.22
C ALA A 84 16.42 -13.26 -9.23
N ALA A 85 16.33 -11.96 -8.84
CA ALA A 85 16.81 -10.84 -9.65
C ALA A 85 18.32 -10.54 -9.45
N GLY A 86 19.03 -11.28 -8.60
CA GLY A 86 20.44 -11.07 -8.31
C GLY A 86 20.76 -9.75 -7.58
N LEU A 87 19.78 -9.12 -6.93
CA LEU A 87 19.93 -7.84 -6.28
C LEU A 87 20.55 -8.00 -4.88
N LYS A 88 21.79 -7.51 -4.72
CA LYS A 88 22.51 -7.53 -3.44
C LYS A 88 22.26 -6.27 -2.60
N ASN A 89 21.72 -5.23 -3.22
CA ASN A 89 21.38 -3.93 -2.65
C ASN A 89 19.90 -3.84 -2.24
N LEU A 90 19.23 -4.99 -2.06
CA LEU A 90 17.84 -5.08 -1.64
C LEU A 90 17.69 -6.18 -0.58
N ARG A 91 17.06 -5.84 0.54
CA ARG A 91 16.68 -6.79 1.57
C ARG A 91 15.30 -6.44 2.12
N PHE A 92 14.58 -7.45 2.59
CA PHE A 92 13.27 -7.30 3.22
C PHE A 92 13.34 -7.83 4.65
N GLN A 93 12.62 -7.15 5.56
CA GLN A 93 12.46 -7.57 6.96
C GLN A 93 11.04 -7.32 7.47
N GLU A 94 10.61 -8.10 8.48
CA GLU A 94 9.36 -7.85 9.19
C GLU A 94 9.51 -6.58 10.05
N GLY A 95 8.43 -5.78 10.10
CA GLY A 95 8.36 -4.60 10.95
C GLY A 95 7.00 -3.92 10.90
N ASP A 96 6.70 -3.12 11.92
CA ASP A 96 5.46 -2.35 12.01
C ASP A 96 5.74 -0.89 11.61
N ALA A 97 4.93 -0.36 10.68
CA ALA A 97 5.08 1.02 10.22
C ALA A 97 4.87 2.07 11.33
N SER A 98 4.19 1.70 12.42
CA SER A 98 4.00 2.58 13.59
C SER A 98 5.11 2.47 14.64
N ASP A 99 6.07 1.55 14.47
CA ASP A 99 7.23 1.36 15.34
C ASP A 99 8.45 0.91 14.52
N LEU A 100 9.26 1.87 14.13
CA LEU A 100 10.52 1.66 13.43
C LEU A 100 11.73 1.79 14.37
N SER A 101 11.55 1.61 15.68
CA SER A 101 12.60 1.74 16.70
C SER A 101 13.90 0.96 16.41
N PRO A 102 13.88 -0.19 15.69
CA PRO A 102 15.13 -0.84 15.28
C PRO A 102 15.95 -0.07 14.21
N LEU A 103 15.34 0.92 13.54
CA LEU A 103 16.00 1.73 12.52
C LEU A 103 16.54 3.03 13.12
N GLU A 104 17.76 3.41 12.72
CA GLU A 104 18.42 4.62 13.20
C GLU A 104 17.76 5.90 12.69
N ASN A 105 17.83 6.97 13.48
CA ASN A 105 17.37 8.30 13.09
C ASN A 105 18.13 8.79 11.85
N GLY A 106 17.42 9.39 10.90
CA GLY A 106 18.04 10.05 9.76
C GLY A 106 18.86 9.12 8.85
N SER A 107 18.50 7.85 8.77
CA SER A 107 19.28 6.84 8.04
C SER A 107 18.89 6.69 6.56
N PHE A 108 17.78 7.28 6.13
CA PHE A 108 17.29 7.15 4.76
C PHE A 108 17.19 8.49 4.02
N ASP A 109 17.60 8.50 2.75
CA ASP A 109 17.42 9.63 1.82
C ASP A 109 15.98 9.78 1.38
N LEU A 110 15.31 8.64 1.18
CA LEU A 110 13.93 8.54 0.74
C LEU A 110 13.21 7.45 1.56
N VAL A 111 12.08 7.82 2.15
CA VAL A 111 11.11 6.87 2.70
C VAL A 111 9.91 6.84 1.74
N VAL A 112 9.59 5.68 1.22
CA VAL A 112 8.46 5.51 0.32
C VAL A 112 7.44 4.54 0.92
N SER A 113 6.15 4.83 0.78
CA SER A 113 5.08 3.90 1.16
C SER A 113 3.92 4.04 0.20
N ILE A 114 3.78 3.08 -0.69
CA ILE A 114 2.72 3.09 -1.70
C ILE A 114 1.65 2.07 -1.30
N PHE A 115 0.54 2.61 -0.78
CA PHE A 115 -0.63 1.87 -0.29
C PHE A 115 -0.38 0.90 0.88
N GLY A 116 0.80 0.95 1.53
CA GLY A 116 1.15 0.05 2.62
C GLY A 116 0.92 0.66 4.00
N ALA A 117 1.70 1.65 4.41
CA ALA A 117 1.67 2.24 5.75
C ALA A 117 0.34 2.91 6.11
N MET A 118 -0.50 3.26 5.13
CA MET A 118 -1.84 3.77 5.37
C MET A 118 -2.73 2.81 6.18
N PHE A 119 -2.44 1.51 6.15
CA PHE A 119 -3.20 0.50 6.90
C PHE A 119 -2.77 0.34 8.35
N ALA A 120 -1.66 0.96 8.77
CA ALA A 120 -1.24 0.90 10.17
C ALA A 120 -2.24 1.66 11.08
N PRO A 121 -2.61 1.08 12.25
CA PRO A 121 -3.71 1.59 13.07
C PRO A 121 -3.40 2.90 13.82
N LYS A 122 -2.11 3.30 13.86
CA LYS A 122 -1.63 4.48 14.59
C LYS A 122 -1.02 5.51 13.64
N PRO A 123 -1.84 6.27 12.88
CA PRO A 123 -1.35 7.12 11.80
C PRO A 123 -0.40 8.23 12.26
N PHE A 124 -0.54 8.77 13.46
CA PHE A 124 0.38 9.76 14.01
C PHE A 124 1.76 9.16 14.32
N ASP A 125 1.80 7.90 14.82
CA ASP A 125 3.05 7.19 15.06
C ASP A 125 3.75 6.90 13.73
N VAL A 126 3.00 6.48 12.71
CA VAL A 126 3.51 6.29 11.34
C VAL A 126 4.19 7.56 10.82
N ALA A 127 3.50 8.71 10.87
CA ALA A 127 4.07 9.98 10.41
C ALA A 127 5.35 10.34 11.18
N ARG A 128 5.34 10.21 12.51
CA ARG A 128 6.50 10.49 13.37
C ARG A 128 7.68 9.58 13.05
N GLU A 129 7.46 8.29 12.88
CA GLU A 129 8.51 7.33 12.57
C GLU A 129 9.08 7.55 11.16
N MET A 130 8.23 7.81 10.16
CA MET A 130 8.71 8.16 8.81
C MET A 130 9.60 9.40 8.84
N VAL A 131 9.21 10.46 9.57
CA VAL A 131 10.03 11.67 9.71
C VAL A 131 11.33 11.37 10.46
N ARG A 132 11.26 10.60 11.55
CA ARG A 132 12.44 10.26 12.38
C ARG A 132 13.53 9.53 11.60
N VAL A 133 13.14 8.54 10.78
CA VAL A 133 14.12 7.73 10.02
C VAL A 133 14.61 8.41 8.75
N THR A 134 13.89 9.43 8.26
CA THR A 134 14.31 10.23 7.10
C THR A 134 15.36 11.22 7.53
N ARG A 135 16.50 11.32 6.82
CA ARG A 135 17.54 12.30 7.13
C ARG A 135 17.08 13.72 6.83
N ARG A 136 17.76 14.69 7.44
CA ARG A 136 17.60 16.11 7.03
C ARG A 136 17.98 16.27 5.56
N GLY A 137 17.15 17.01 4.81
CA GLY A 137 17.26 17.14 3.36
C GLY A 137 16.77 15.90 2.57
N GLY A 138 16.31 14.88 3.26
CA GLY A 138 15.60 13.74 2.68
C GLY A 138 14.14 14.02 2.43
N ARG A 139 13.42 13.03 1.90
CA ARG A 139 11.99 13.16 1.58
C ARG A 139 11.23 11.88 1.86
N ILE A 140 9.93 12.06 2.08
CA ILE A 140 8.97 10.97 2.22
C ILE A 140 8.01 11.06 1.04
N VAL A 141 7.66 9.91 0.42
CA VAL A 141 6.62 9.82 -0.61
C VAL A 141 5.61 8.76 -0.22
N MET A 142 4.33 9.14 -0.14
CA MET A 142 3.24 8.21 0.12
C MET A 142 2.26 8.19 -1.03
N GLY A 143 1.69 7.01 -1.31
CA GLY A 143 0.49 6.84 -2.12
C GLY A 143 -0.65 6.35 -1.24
N ASN A 144 -1.78 7.04 -1.27
CA ASN A 144 -2.92 6.76 -0.40
C ASN A 144 -4.23 6.79 -1.18
N TRP A 145 -5.11 5.81 -0.98
CA TRP A 145 -6.41 5.78 -1.62
C TRP A 145 -7.31 6.90 -1.10
N ILE A 146 -7.97 7.62 -2.01
CA ILE A 146 -8.82 8.78 -1.69
C ILE A 146 -10.23 8.28 -1.34
N PRO A 147 -10.78 8.62 -0.15
CA PRO A 147 -12.13 8.21 0.21
C PRO A 147 -13.18 8.81 -0.75
N GLY A 148 -14.13 7.98 -1.16
CA GLY A 148 -15.23 8.40 -2.05
C GLY A 148 -14.82 8.64 -3.51
N ASP A 149 -13.56 8.41 -3.88
CA ASP A 149 -13.12 8.50 -5.28
C ASP A 149 -13.93 7.50 -6.14
N PRO A 150 -14.34 7.88 -7.38
CA PRO A 150 -15.13 7.00 -8.23
C PRO A 150 -14.35 5.85 -8.85
N THR A 151 -13.02 5.82 -8.71
CA THR A 151 -12.16 4.80 -9.31
C THR A 151 -12.01 3.55 -8.44
N LEU A 152 -11.46 2.49 -9.02
CA LEU A 152 -11.48 1.10 -8.57
C LEU A 152 -11.38 0.88 -7.06
N VAL A 153 -10.24 1.27 -6.44
CA VAL A 153 -9.94 0.81 -5.07
C VAL A 153 -10.86 1.44 -4.04
N ALA A 154 -11.15 2.74 -4.16
CA ALA A 154 -12.10 3.39 -3.26
C ALA A 154 -13.50 2.78 -3.36
N GLN A 155 -13.91 2.35 -4.57
CA GLN A 155 -15.19 1.68 -4.77
C GLN A 155 -15.18 0.24 -4.26
N ILE A 156 -14.08 -0.53 -4.42
CA ILE A 156 -13.92 -1.84 -3.78
C ILE A 156 -14.11 -1.73 -2.26
N LEU A 157 -13.43 -0.77 -1.64
CA LEU A 157 -13.51 -0.56 -0.19
C LEU A 157 -14.92 -0.16 0.26
N LYS A 158 -15.61 0.70 -0.51
CA LYS A 158 -16.98 1.11 -0.25
C LYS A 158 -17.95 -0.07 -0.35
N ILE A 159 -17.89 -0.84 -1.45
CA ILE A 159 -18.74 -2.03 -1.65
C ILE A 159 -18.46 -3.05 -0.54
N SER A 160 -17.20 -3.38 -0.28
CA SER A 160 -16.83 -4.34 0.75
C SER A 160 -17.33 -3.94 2.14
N ALA A 161 -17.26 -2.65 2.49
CA ALA A 161 -17.75 -2.14 3.77
C ALA A 161 -19.27 -2.32 3.97
N ALA A 162 -20.06 -2.33 2.89
CA ALA A 162 -21.51 -2.57 2.98
C ALA A 162 -21.88 -4.02 3.37
N TYR A 163 -20.94 -4.94 3.24
CA TYR A 163 -21.11 -6.37 3.56
C TYR A 163 -20.43 -6.80 4.86
N THR A 164 -19.61 -5.95 5.44
CA THR A 164 -18.91 -6.22 6.71
C THR A 164 -19.62 -5.57 7.89
N PRO A 165 -19.48 -6.12 9.11
CA PRO A 165 -19.93 -5.42 10.32
C PRO A 165 -19.29 -4.02 10.43
N PRO A 166 -19.96 -3.07 11.11
CA PRO A 166 -19.35 -1.77 11.38
C PRO A 166 -18.02 -1.95 12.14
N PRO A 167 -17.04 -1.08 11.87
CA PRO A 167 -15.77 -1.15 12.56
C PRO A 167 -15.94 -0.88 14.07
N PRO A 168 -15.03 -1.40 14.91
CA PRO A 168 -15.07 -1.14 16.36
C PRO A 168 -14.88 0.35 16.67
N GLU A 169 -15.32 0.75 17.85
CA GLU A 169 -15.11 2.11 18.35
C GLU A 169 -13.59 2.47 18.35
N GLY A 170 -13.28 3.70 17.94
CA GLY A 170 -11.88 4.17 17.82
C GLY A 170 -11.14 3.69 16.58
N PHE A 171 -11.76 2.94 15.68
CA PHE A 171 -11.13 2.55 14.42
C PHE A 171 -10.87 3.76 13.53
N ILE A 172 -9.61 3.92 13.13
CA ILE A 172 -9.20 4.93 12.15
C ILE A 172 -9.11 4.28 10.77
N SER A 173 -10.01 4.68 9.88
CA SER A 173 -10.03 4.12 8.51
C SER A 173 -8.74 4.44 7.74
N PRO A 174 -8.11 3.44 7.10
CA PRO A 174 -6.92 3.65 6.27
C PRO A 174 -7.07 4.75 5.21
N VAL A 175 -8.25 4.88 4.60
CA VAL A 175 -8.50 5.89 3.56
C VAL A 175 -8.46 7.34 4.06
N THR A 176 -8.43 7.55 5.38
CA THR A 176 -8.22 8.90 5.95
C THR A 176 -6.83 9.47 5.62
N TRP A 177 -5.88 8.66 5.19
CA TRP A 177 -4.62 9.12 4.61
C TRP A 177 -4.78 9.73 3.20
N GLY A 178 -5.86 9.45 2.51
CA GLY A 178 -6.23 10.08 1.23
C GLY A 178 -6.90 11.44 1.37
N VAL A 179 -6.95 12.02 2.58
CA VAL A 179 -7.51 13.35 2.87
C VAL A 179 -6.38 14.30 3.23
N GLU A 180 -6.17 15.36 2.44
CA GLU A 180 -5.05 16.29 2.60
C GLU A 180 -4.98 16.93 4.01
N ALA A 181 -6.12 17.30 4.58
CA ALA A 181 -6.16 17.88 5.92
C ALA A 181 -5.59 16.91 6.97
N ASN A 182 -5.93 15.63 6.90
CA ASN A 182 -5.42 14.60 7.81
C ASN A 182 -3.92 14.34 7.60
N VAL A 183 -3.45 14.40 6.35
CA VAL A 183 -2.01 14.28 6.04
C VAL A 183 -1.23 15.42 6.69
N LYS A 184 -1.71 16.67 6.50
CA LYS A 184 -1.09 17.87 7.08
C LYS A 184 -1.10 17.83 8.61
N GLU A 185 -2.20 17.40 9.22
CA GLU A 185 -2.31 17.23 10.66
C GLU A 185 -1.28 16.23 11.21
N ARG A 186 -1.16 15.05 10.59
CA ARG A 186 -0.29 13.96 11.03
C ARG A 186 1.19 14.33 10.90
N PHE A 187 1.60 14.85 9.75
CA PHE A 187 2.98 15.30 9.54
C PHE A 187 3.29 16.58 10.32
N GLY A 188 2.32 17.48 10.48
CA GLY A 188 2.44 18.67 11.34
C GLY A 188 2.71 18.29 12.79
N ALA A 189 1.99 17.30 13.34
CA ALA A 189 2.24 16.75 14.67
C ALA A 189 3.62 16.05 14.77
N ALA A 190 4.20 15.62 13.66
CA ALA A 190 5.57 15.10 13.58
C ALA A 190 6.64 16.19 13.39
N GLY A 191 6.26 17.48 13.42
CA GLY A 191 7.17 18.62 13.32
C GLY A 191 7.46 19.12 11.91
N VAL A 192 6.72 18.65 10.89
CA VAL A 192 6.88 19.11 9.51
C VAL A 192 6.04 20.37 9.28
N ALA A 193 6.66 21.40 8.68
CA ALA A 193 5.94 22.61 8.30
C ALA A 193 4.97 22.32 7.12
N GLU A 194 3.81 22.98 7.11
CA GLU A 194 2.79 22.74 6.07
C GLU A 194 3.32 22.99 4.65
N GLY A 195 4.18 23.98 4.46
CA GLY A 195 4.81 24.30 3.17
C GLY A 195 5.80 23.25 2.66
N ASP A 196 6.16 22.27 3.50
CA ASP A 196 7.01 21.13 3.14
C ASP A 196 6.21 19.88 2.77
N ILE A 197 4.87 19.97 2.80
CA ILE A 197 3.93 18.90 2.46
C ILE A 197 3.22 19.24 1.15
N ARG A 198 3.42 18.44 0.13
CA ARG A 198 2.76 18.56 -1.17
C ARG A 198 1.84 17.37 -1.40
N CYS A 199 0.61 17.63 -1.77
CA CYS A 199 -0.40 16.63 -2.10
C CYS A 199 -0.85 16.79 -3.54
N GLU A 200 -0.86 15.70 -4.31
CA GLU A 200 -1.27 15.67 -5.71
C GLU A 200 -2.09 14.43 -5.99
N ARG A 201 -3.12 14.57 -6.83
CA ARG A 201 -3.84 13.39 -7.36
C ARG A 201 -3.00 12.76 -8.46
N ASP A 202 -2.85 11.44 -8.38
CA ASP A 202 -2.10 10.67 -9.36
C ASP A 202 -2.85 9.37 -9.68
N THR A 203 -2.43 8.64 -10.71
CA THR A 203 -3.11 7.44 -11.18
C THR A 203 -2.22 6.23 -11.10
N TYR A 204 -2.75 5.15 -10.54
CA TYR A 204 -2.11 3.85 -10.48
C TYR A 204 -2.96 2.85 -11.27
N THR A 205 -2.39 2.24 -12.30
CA THR A 205 -3.12 1.35 -13.20
C THR A 205 -2.84 -0.11 -12.86
N PHE A 206 -3.88 -0.90 -12.72
CA PHE A 206 -3.81 -2.34 -12.55
C PHE A 206 -3.87 -3.00 -13.94
N HIS A 207 -2.91 -3.89 -14.21
CA HIS A 207 -2.81 -4.68 -15.44
C HIS A 207 -2.95 -6.16 -15.09
N PHE A 208 -3.99 -6.81 -15.60
CA PHE A 208 -4.25 -8.22 -15.29
C PHE A 208 -4.44 -9.04 -16.55
N ALA A 209 -3.74 -10.18 -16.62
CA ALA A 209 -3.79 -11.11 -17.75
C ALA A 209 -5.00 -12.05 -17.63
N GLY A 210 -6.20 -11.46 -17.67
CA GLY A 210 -7.48 -12.15 -17.54
C GLY A 210 -8.65 -11.17 -17.67
N THR A 211 -9.86 -11.69 -17.66
CA THR A 211 -11.09 -10.90 -17.71
C THR A 211 -11.38 -10.20 -16.39
N PRO A 212 -12.21 -9.12 -16.35
CA PRO A 212 -12.64 -8.49 -15.12
C PRO A 212 -13.21 -9.44 -14.06
N PRO A 213 -14.10 -10.41 -14.39
CA PRO A 213 -14.54 -11.40 -13.41
C PRO A 213 -13.42 -12.27 -12.82
N GLN A 214 -12.45 -12.68 -13.64
CA GLN A 214 -11.27 -13.42 -13.15
C GLN A 214 -10.40 -12.56 -12.21
N PHE A 215 -10.34 -11.24 -12.45
CA PHE A 215 -9.63 -10.34 -11.57
C PHE A 215 -10.36 -10.15 -10.24
N VAL A 216 -11.70 -10.09 -10.24
CA VAL A 216 -12.51 -10.13 -9.00
C VAL A 216 -12.23 -11.43 -8.21
N ASP A 217 -12.13 -12.58 -8.88
CA ASP A 217 -11.76 -13.84 -8.21
C ASP A 217 -10.37 -13.77 -7.57
N THR A 218 -9.42 -13.08 -8.20
CA THR A 218 -8.09 -12.84 -7.61
C THR A 218 -8.19 -12.01 -6.33
N PHE A 219 -8.98 -10.93 -6.32
CA PHE A 219 -9.23 -10.14 -5.12
C PHE A 219 -9.94 -10.95 -4.03
N ARG A 220 -10.97 -11.71 -4.40
CA ARG A 220 -11.71 -12.59 -3.47
C ARG A 220 -10.80 -13.61 -2.78
N ARG A 221 -9.82 -14.14 -3.49
CA ARG A 221 -8.95 -15.22 -2.99
C ARG A 221 -7.73 -14.73 -2.24
N PHE A 222 -7.25 -13.51 -2.52
CA PHE A 222 -5.91 -13.10 -2.14
C PHE A 222 -5.82 -11.70 -1.52
N TYR A 223 -6.85 -10.86 -1.62
CA TYR A 223 -6.84 -9.53 -1.02
C TYR A 223 -7.59 -9.55 0.32
N GLY A 224 -6.87 -9.43 1.42
CA GLY A 224 -7.40 -9.56 2.79
C GLY A 224 -8.72 -8.83 3.05
N PRO A 225 -8.85 -7.52 2.73
CA PRO A 225 -10.10 -6.80 2.90
C PRO A 225 -11.30 -7.40 2.13
N THR A 226 -11.08 -7.82 0.88
CA THR A 226 -12.13 -8.45 0.06
C THR A 226 -12.45 -9.86 0.55
N MET A 227 -11.44 -10.63 0.98
CA MET A 227 -11.66 -11.95 1.61
C MET A 227 -12.59 -11.83 2.82
N ASN A 228 -12.34 -10.86 3.71
CA ASN A 228 -13.18 -10.64 4.89
C ASN A 228 -14.61 -10.21 4.51
N ALA A 229 -14.77 -9.41 3.45
CA ALA A 229 -16.08 -9.02 2.97
C ALA A 229 -16.87 -10.23 2.43
N PHE A 230 -16.22 -11.13 1.69
CA PHE A 230 -16.86 -12.37 1.21
C PHE A 230 -17.20 -13.30 2.38
N ASP A 231 -16.31 -13.49 3.36
CA ASP A 231 -16.60 -14.31 4.55
C ASP A 231 -17.85 -13.80 5.32
N ALA A 232 -17.99 -12.48 5.42
CA ALA A 232 -19.15 -11.86 6.07
C ALA A 232 -20.41 -11.98 5.20
N ALA A 233 -20.29 -11.78 3.90
CA ALA A 233 -21.39 -11.90 2.95
C ALA A 233 -21.91 -13.35 2.86
N GLU A 234 -21.04 -14.36 2.88
CA GLU A 234 -21.41 -15.79 2.90
C GLU A 234 -22.24 -16.14 4.13
N LYS A 235 -21.85 -15.68 5.32
CA LYS A 235 -22.62 -15.87 6.57
C LYS A 235 -24.02 -15.27 6.51
N ASN A 236 -24.24 -14.27 5.68
CA ASN A 236 -25.50 -13.56 5.52
C ASN A 236 -26.24 -13.93 4.23
N GLY A 237 -25.80 -14.94 3.47
CA GLY A 237 -26.40 -15.36 2.20
C GLY A 237 -26.31 -14.32 1.08
N LYS A 238 -25.34 -13.40 1.13
CA LYS A 238 -25.17 -12.26 0.21
C LYS A 238 -23.89 -12.33 -0.65
N ALA A 239 -23.19 -13.45 -0.67
CA ALA A 239 -21.92 -13.60 -1.40
C ALA A 239 -22.10 -13.36 -2.92
N ASP A 240 -23.19 -13.85 -3.51
CA ASP A 240 -23.48 -13.65 -4.94
C ASP A 240 -23.76 -12.18 -5.26
N ALA A 241 -24.47 -11.46 -4.39
CA ALA A 241 -24.72 -10.03 -4.55
C ALA A 241 -23.41 -9.23 -4.51
N LEU A 242 -22.53 -9.49 -3.53
CA LEU A 242 -21.21 -8.87 -3.45
C LEU A 242 -20.37 -9.17 -4.71
N ARG A 243 -20.39 -10.41 -5.19
CA ARG A 243 -19.70 -10.80 -6.42
C ARG A 243 -20.19 -9.99 -7.61
N GLN A 244 -21.50 -9.92 -7.81
CA GLN A 244 -22.11 -9.19 -8.93
C GLN A 244 -21.76 -7.71 -8.91
N GLU A 245 -21.79 -7.05 -7.73
CA GLU A 245 -21.42 -5.64 -7.60
C GLU A 245 -19.94 -5.41 -7.96
N LEU A 246 -19.03 -6.27 -7.49
CA LEU A 246 -17.61 -6.17 -7.83
C LEU A 246 -17.36 -6.45 -9.32
N GLU A 247 -17.97 -7.47 -9.91
CA GLU A 247 -17.82 -7.77 -11.33
C GLU A 247 -18.36 -6.63 -12.21
N ALA A 248 -19.48 -6.02 -11.83
CA ALA A 248 -20.02 -4.85 -12.51
C ALA A 248 -19.06 -3.66 -12.44
N LEU A 249 -18.48 -3.39 -11.25
CA LEU A 249 -17.48 -2.33 -11.06
C LEU A 249 -16.25 -2.55 -11.95
N PHE A 250 -15.64 -3.74 -11.87
CA PHE A 250 -14.43 -4.06 -12.63
C PHE A 250 -14.66 -4.02 -14.13
N THR A 251 -15.82 -4.51 -14.59
CA THR A 251 -16.19 -4.49 -16.01
C THR A 251 -16.40 -3.07 -16.50
N ALA A 252 -17.14 -2.24 -15.74
CA ALA A 252 -17.42 -0.85 -16.11
C ALA A 252 -16.14 0.03 -16.15
N GLN A 253 -15.14 -0.27 -15.32
CA GLN A 253 -13.89 0.49 -15.28
C GLN A 253 -12.76 -0.09 -16.13
N ASN A 254 -12.96 -1.24 -16.76
CA ASN A 254 -11.96 -1.84 -17.63
C ASN A 254 -11.73 -0.99 -18.89
N GLN A 255 -10.52 -0.54 -19.09
CA GLN A 255 -10.08 0.25 -20.26
C GLN A 255 -9.24 -0.58 -21.26
N SER A 256 -9.11 -1.89 -21.04
CA SER A 256 -8.39 -2.74 -21.99
C SER A 256 -9.18 -2.87 -23.29
N THR A 257 -8.50 -2.70 -24.41
CA THR A 257 -9.03 -2.99 -25.74
C THR A 257 -8.73 -4.41 -26.20
N GLU A 258 -7.91 -5.14 -25.42
CA GLU A 258 -7.55 -6.52 -25.72
C GLU A 258 -8.53 -7.50 -25.05
N ALA A 259 -9.06 -8.44 -25.84
CA ALA A 259 -9.92 -9.49 -25.32
C ALA A 259 -9.17 -10.34 -24.26
N GLY A 260 -9.84 -10.66 -23.16
CA GLY A 260 -9.25 -11.46 -22.09
C GLY A 260 -8.21 -10.73 -21.24
N ARG A 261 -8.14 -9.40 -21.31
CA ARG A 261 -7.27 -8.57 -20.46
C ARG A 261 -8.06 -7.52 -19.71
N THR A 262 -7.53 -7.16 -18.55
CA THR A 262 -8.10 -6.10 -17.70
C THR A 262 -7.04 -5.03 -17.46
N LYS A 263 -7.41 -3.76 -17.69
CA LYS A 263 -6.63 -2.57 -17.41
C LYS A 263 -7.52 -1.55 -16.73
N ILE A 264 -7.31 -1.33 -15.43
CA ILE A 264 -8.16 -0.43 -14.65
C ILE A 264 -7.31 0.59 -13.91
N PRO A 265 -7.50 1.90 -14.18
CA PRO A 265 -6.86 2.97 -13.42
C PRO A 265 -7.55 3.16 -12.07
N ALA A 266 -6.77 3.54 -11.07
CA ALA A 266 -7.25 3.95 -9.75
C ALA A 266 -6.55 5.24 -9.34
N THR A 267 -7.33 6.24 -8.93
CA THR A 267 -6.81 7.52 -8.47
C THR A 267 -6.38 7.42 -7.02
N PHE A 268 -5.23 8.01 -6.72
CA PHE A 268 -4.70 8.08 -5.36
C PHE A 268 -4.15 9.48 -5.04
N LEU A 269 -3.98 9.77 -3.77
CA LEU A 269 -3.29 10.96 -3.28
C LEU A 269 -1.81 10.62 -3.15
N ARG A 270 -0.98 11.23 -4.00
CA ARG A 270 0.47 11.24 -3.82
C ARG A 270 0.86 12.36 -2.88
N VAL A 271 1.49 12.00 -1.79
CA VAL A 271 2.01 12.92 -0.78
C VAL A 271 3.52 12.94 -0.86
N THR A 272 4.11 14.12 -0.94
CA THR A 272 5.57 14.32 -0.85
C THR A 272 5.86 15.24 0.33
N VAL A 273 6.72 14.80 1.24
CA VAL A 273 7.15 15.56 2.41
C VAL A 273 8.66 15.79 2.34
N SER A 274 9.08 17.03 2.47
CA SER A 274 10.49 17.41 2.59
C SER A 274 10.87 17.49 4.06
N VAL A 275 11.88 16.72 4.50
CA VAL A 275 12.35 16.72 5.90
C VAL A 275 13.54 17.69 6.02
N ARG A 276 13.36 18.76 6.82
CA ARG A 276 14.38 19.84 7.02
C ARG A 276 15.16 19.70 8.31
#